data_26c8f8eb02758338f2908438bf84de3b
#
_entry.id   26c8f8eb02758338f2908438bf84de3b
#
_cell.length_a   1.000
_cell.length_b   1.000
_cell.length_c   1.000
_cell.angle_alpha   90.00
_cell.angle_beta   90.00
_cell.angle_gamma   90.00
#
_symmetry.space_group_name_H-M   'P 1'
#
loop_
_entity.id
_entity.type
_entity.pdbx_description
1 polymer ?
#
loop_
_entity_poly.entity_id
_entity_poly.type
_entity_poly.pdbx_seq_one_letter_code
_entity_poly.pdbx_strand_id
1 'polypeptide(L)'
;KCLLEQTQILQSQAEQTLHLRETLAEKVIPWSHENPYLYQLEITLTDSEGEVTEVVPYKIGFRDFILDPTDRVMKLNGERLVICGVNRHEWNAASGRCISLEDMKWDIECFKRNHINTVRTCHYPDRMEWYTLCDEAGIYMMAETNLESHGSWQKMGAVEPSWNVPGSLPEWKEAVVDRARTNFECFK
;
A
#
# COMPACT_ATOMS: atom_id res chain seq x y z
N LYS A 1 -9.09 -3.24 23.81
CA LYS A 1 -9.90 -4.46 23.88
C LYS A 1 -9.42 -5.42 22.80
N CYS A 2 -9.08 -6.67 23.16
CA CYS A 2 -8.77 -7.72 22.19
C CYS A 2 -10.07 -8.13 21.48
N LEU A 3 -10.05 -8.16 20.14
CA LEU A 3 -11.18 -8.63 19.32
C LEU A 3 -11.04 -10.09 18.94
N LEU A 4 -9.80 -10.56 18.79
CA LEU A 4 -9.47 -11.92 18.40
C LEU A 4 -8.06 -12.24 18.89
N GLU A 5 -7.89 -13.47 19.36
CA GLU A 5 -6.58 -14.04 19.69
C GLU A 5 -6.54 -15.48 19.19
N GLN A 6 -5.46 -15.84 18.51
CA GLN A 6 -5.21 -17.20 18.03
C GLN A 6 -3.76 -17.58 18.23
N THR A 7 -3.54 -18.85 18.55
CA THR A 7 -2.19 -19.43 18.69
C THR A 7 -1.99 -20.54 17.67
N GLN A 8 -0.84 -20.54 17.02
CA GLN A 8 -0.43 -21.57 16.08
C GLN A 8 0.98 -22.07 16.43
N ILE A 9 1.20 -23.37 16.24
CA ILE A 9 2.50 -23.97 16.45
C ILE A 9 3.24 -24.01 15.12
N LEU A 10 4.43 -23.41 15.07
CA LEU A 10 5.31 -23.42 13.91
C LEU A 10 6.33 -24.55 14.03
N GLN A 11 6.62 -25.20 12.92
CA GLN A 11 7.75 -26.15 12.84
C GLN A 11 9.05 -25.40 12.60
N SER A 12 10.10 -25.75 13.33
CA SER A 12 11.42 -25.14 13.16
C SER A 12 12.02 -25.47 11.79
N GLN A 13 12.81 -24.54 11.24
CA GLN A 13 13.59 -24.69 10.00
C GLN A 13 12.76 -24.81 8.70
N ALA A 14 11.50 -24.43 8.70
CA ALA A 14 10.67 -24.41 7.51
C ALA A 14 10.05 -23.03 7.30
N GLU A 15 9.97 -22.58 6.06
CA GLU A 15 9.08 -21.50 5.67
C GLU A 15 7.65 -22.02 5.71
N GLN A 16 6.77 -21.32 6.42
CA GLN A 16 5.39 -21.73 6.58
C GLN A 16 4.44 -20.55 6.37
N THR A 17 3.47 -20.72 5.49
CA THR A 17 2.38 -19.76 5.30
C THR A 17 1.20 -20.16 6.16
N LEU A 18 0.75 -19.25 7.03
CA LEU A 18 -0.43 -19.44 7.87
C LEU A 18 -1.62 -18.72 7.23
N HIS A 19 -2.72 -19.45 7.09
CA HIS A 19 -3.99 -18.88 6.65
C HIS A 19 -4.97 -18.89 7.84
N LEU A 20 -5.18 -17.73 8.41
CA LEU A 20 -6.13 -17.54 9.52
C LEU A 20 -7.42 -16.93 8.95
N ARG A 21 -8.56 -17.52 9.29
CA ARG A 21 -9.87 -17.02 8.91
C ARG A 21 -10.83 -17.14 10.08
N GLU A 22 -11.30 -16.00 10.55
CA GLU A 22 -12.25 -15.94 11.66
C GLU A 22 -13.34 -14.92 11.39
N THR A 23 -14.48 -15.15 12.03
CA THR A 23 -15.58 -14.19 12.05
C THR A 23 -15.56 -13.46 13.38
N LEU A 24 -15.40 -12.16 13.35
CA LEU A 24 -15.43 -11.36 14.56
C LEU A 24 -16.85 -11.33 15.15
N ALA A 25 -16.95 -11.54 16.45
CA ALA A 25 -18.24 -11.49 17.17
C ALA A 25 -18.81 -10.08 17.27
N GLU A 26 -17.96 -9.07 17.16
CA GLU A 26 -18.32 -7.65 17.24
C GLU A 26 -18.19 -6.96 15.91
N LYS A 27 -19.07 -5.98 15.69
CA LYS A 27 -18.99 -5.13 14.52
C LYS A 27 -17.74 -4.24 14.61
N VAL A 28 -16.92 -4.29 13.59
CA VAL A 28 -15.73 -3.42 13.46
C VAL A 28 -16.11 -2.02 12.98
N ILE A 29 -15.29 -1.05 13.35
CA ILE A 29 -15.33 0.28 12.78
C ILE A 29 -14.58 0.24 11.45
N PRO A 30 -15.24 0.51 10.31
CA PRO A 30 -14.56 0.50 9.03
C PRO A 30 -13.66 1.72 8.88
N TRP A 31 -12.54 1.51 8.19
CA TRP A 31 -11.62 2.58 7.80
C TRP A 31 -12.19 3.35 6.60
N SER A 32 -12.15 4.66 6.65
CA SER A 32 -12.45 5.55 5.53
C SER A 32 -11.60 6.81 5.59
N HIS A 33 -11.65 7.63 4.54
CA HIS A 33 -11.00 8.94 4.52
C HIS A 33 -11.46 9.85 5.66
N GLU A 34 -12.75 9.85 5.97
CA GLU A 34 -13.36 10.66 7.02
C GLU A 34 -13.11 10.10 8.42
N ASN A 35 -12.94 8.77 8.50
CA ASN A 35 -12.69 8.08 9.75
C ASN A 35 -11.62 6.99 9.53
N PRO A 36 -10.33 7.35 9.54
CA PRO A 36 -9.23 6.43 9.28
C PRO A 36 -8.92 5.55 10.51
N TYR A 37 -9.91 4.81 10.98
CA TYR A 37 -9.79 3.99 12.15
C TYR A 37 -8.94 2.74 11.88
N LEU A 38 -7.88 2.58 12.66
CA LEU A 38 -6.93 1.46 12.56
C LEU A 38 -6.97 0.62 13.84
N TYR A 39 -6.92 -0.69 13.63
CA TYR A 39 -6.75 -1.69 14.69
C TYR A 39 -5.29 -2.09 14.82
N GLN A 40 -4.88 -2.43 16.02
CA GLN A 40 -3.57 -3.01 16.27
C GLN A 40 -3.63 -4.53 16.02
N LEU A 41 -2.84 -5.01 15.09
CA LEU A 41 -2.47 -6.41 14.97
C LEU A 41 -1.13 -6.59 15.68
N GLU A 42 -1.02 -7.59 16.52
CA GLU A 42 0.21 -7.97 17.17
C GLU A 42 0.50 -9.44 16.90
N ILE A 43 1.67 -9.73 16.37
CA ILE A 43 2.15 -11.09 16.15
C ILE A 43 3.29 -11.32 17.12
N THR A 44 3.06 -12.24 18.06
CA THR A 44 4.05 -12.59 19.07
C THR A 44 4.63 -13.96 18.77
N LEU A 45 5.96 -14.03 18.66
CA LEU A 45 6.69 -15.28 18.53
C LEU A 45 7.22 -15.70 19.91
N THR A 46 6.98 -16.94 20.27
CA THR A 46 7.48 -17.54 21.50
C THR A 46 8.30 -18.78 21.19
N ASP A 47 9.30 -19.04 21.99
CA ASP A 47 10.08 -20.28 21.91
C ASP A 47 9.35 -21.49 22.52
N SER A 48 10.02 -22.65 22.57
CA SER A 48 9.47 -23.88 23.13
C SER A 48 9.29 -23.82 24.67
N GLU A 49 9.90 -22.87 25.35
CA GLU A 49 9.80 -22.66 26.79
C GLU A 49 8.70 -21.64 27.16
N GLY A 50 8.12 -20.99 26.11
CA GLY A 50 7.06 -19.99 26.25
C GLY A 50 7.59 -18.55 26.41
N GLU A 51 8.88 -18.34 26.26
CA GLU A 51 9.48 -17.01 26.33
C GLU A 51 9.29 -16.27 24.99
N VAL A 52 8.95 -14.98 25.09
CA VAL A 52 8.74 -14.13 23.92
C VAL A 52 10.07 -13.81 23.24
N THR A 53 10.22 -14.21 22.00
CA THR A 53 11.41 -13.96 21.19
C THR A 53 11.28 -12.77 20.27
N GLU A 54 10.06 -12.49 19.79
CA GLU A 54 9.80 -11.35 18.91
C GLU A 54 8.35 -10.89 19.04
N VAL A 55 8.13 -9.59 18.88
CA VAL A 55 6.80 -8.99 18.77
C VAL A 55 6.77 -8.09 17.54
N VAL A 56 5.88 -8.38 16.59
CA VAL A 56 5.67 -7.60 15.38
C VAL A 56 4.34 -6.85 15.49
N PRO A 57 4.36 -5.55 15.80
CA PRO A 57 3.16 -4.74 15.77
C PRO A 57 2.84 -4.28 14.34
N TYR A 58 1.56 -4.33 13.96
CA TYR A 58 1.09 -3.84 12.69
C TYR A 58 -0.27 -3.15 12.84
N LYS A 59 -0.54 -2.13 12.03
CA LYS A 59 -1.85 -1.45 12.02
C LYS A 59 -2.64 -1.91 10.81
N ILE A 60 -3.91 -2.24 11.00
CA ILE A 60 -4.81 -2.69 9.93
C ILE A 60 -6.12 -1.90 9.96
N GLY A 61 -6.64 -1.59 8.77
CA GLY A 61 -7.96 -1.01 8.59
C GLY A 61 -8.92 -2.03 7.95
N PHE A 62 -10.10 -2.20 8.51
CA PHE A 62 -11.14 -2.98 7.86
C PHE A 62 -11.87 -2.13 6.83
N ARG A 63 -11.95 -2.59 5.60
CA ARG A 63 -12.67 -1.90 4.54
C ARG A 63 -13.24 -2.89 3.54
N ASP A 64 -14.33 -2.49 2.92
CA ASP A 64 -14.91 -3.18 1.76
C ASP A 64 -14.82 -2.23 0.55
N PHE A 65 -14.04 -2.61 -0.44
CA PHE A 65 -13.86 -1.85 -1.67
C PHE A 65 -14.40 -2.65 -2.85
N ILE A 66 -15.35 -2.06 -3.56
CA ILE A 66 -15.96 -2.68 -4.74
C ILE A 66 -16.02 -1.72 -5.92
N LEU A 67 -15.90 -2.27 -7.12
CA LEU A 67 -16.39 -1.64 -8.34
C LEU A 67 -17.76 -2.24 -8.62
N ASP A 68 -18.82 -1.47 -8.33
CA ASP A 68 -20.18 -1.96 -8.48
C ASP A 68 -20.53 -2.11 -9.97
N PRO A 69 -20.85 -3.32 -10.44
CA PRO A 69 -21.14 -3.56 -11.85
C PRO A 69 -22.48 -2.96 -12.30
N THR A 70 -23.37 -2.60 -11.38
CA THR A 70 -24.72 -2.09 -11.66
C THR A 70 -24.68 -0.62 -12.04
N ASP A 71 -24.05 0.20 -11.22
CA ASP A 71 -23.95 1.65 -11.42
C ASP A 71 -22.57 2.09 -11.94
N ARG A 72 -21.62 1.15 -12.02
CA ARG A 72 -20.23 1.35 -12.51
C ARG A 72 -19.44 2.39 -11.72
N VAL A 73 -19.73 2.50 -10.44
CA VAL A 73 -18.98 3.37 -9.53
C VAL A 73 -18.13 2.57 -8.54
N MET A 74 -17.03 3.17 -8.12
CA MET A 74 -16.24 2.65 -7.00
C MET A 74 -16.98 2.98 -5.70
N LYS A 75 -17.06 1.99 -4.81
CA LYS A 75 -17.64 2.15 -3.48
C LYS A 75 -16.66 1.68 -2.42
N LEU A 76 -16.64 2.39 -1.31
CA LEU A 76 -15.93 2.00 -0.10
C LEU A 76 -16.96 1.88 1.04
N ASN A 77 -16.99 0.72 1.68
CA ASN A 77 -17.95 0.41 2.77
C ASN A 77 -19.42 0.67 2.37
N GLY A 78 -19.75 0.44 1.11
CA GLY A 78 -21.08 0.66 0.54
C GLY A 78 -21.36 2.08 0.04
N GLU A 79 -20.53 3.06 0.37
CA GLU A 79 -20.68 4.45 -0.07
C GLU A 79 -19.86 4.75 -1.32
N ARG A 80 -20.38 5.65 -2.17
CA ARG A 80 -19.68 6.07 -3.39
C ARG A 80 -18.34 6.71 -3.04
N LEU A 81 -17.26 6.19 -3.63
CA LEU A 81 -15.94 6.78 -3.52
C LEU A 81 -15.75 7.92 -4.52
N VAL A 82 -15.46 9.12 -4.02
CA VAL A 82 -15.11 10.29 -4.84
C VAL A 82 -13.61 10.58 -4.65
N ILE A 83 -12.86 10.50 -5.74
CA ILE A 83 -11.41 10.73 -5.75
C ILE A 83 -11.14 12.22 -6.00
N CYS A 84 -10.47 12.87 -5.04
CA CYS A 84 -9.85 14.18 -5.19
C CYS A 84 -8.35 14.01 -4.94
N GLY A 85 -7.59 13.77 -6.01
CA GLY A 85 -6.24 13.24 -5.90
C GLY A 85 -5.17 14.06 -6.60
N VAL A 86 -3.93 13.81 -6.20
CA VAL A 86 -2.71 14.38 -6.78
C VAL A 86 -1.68 13.31 -7.06
N ASN A 87 -0.74 13.61 -7.96
CA ASN A 87 0.48 12.84 -8.13
C ASN A 87 1.57 13.36 -7.17
N ARG A 88 2.36 12.45 -6.60
CA ARG A 88 3.46 12.80 -5.72
C ARG A 88 4.74 12.11 -6.14
N HIS A 89 5.80 12.89 -6.29
CA HIS A 89 7.17 12.39 -6.34
C HIS A 89 7.80 12.44 -4.94
N GLU A 90 8.61 11.45 -4.59
CA GLU A 90 9.51 11.54 -3.44
C GLU A 90 10.65 12.48 -3.75
N TRP A 91 10.42 13.77 -3.54
CA TRP A 91 11.37 14.82 -3.89
C TRP A 91 11.26 16.00 -2.93
N ASN A 92 12.42 16.54 -2.54
CA ASN A 92 12.56 17.79 -1.81
C ASN A 92 13.60 18.67 -2.50
N ALA A 93 13.35 19.98 -2.57
CA ALA A 93 14.23 20.91 -3.26
C ALA A 93 15.65 21.01 -2.67
N ALA A 94 15.79 20.74 -1.37
CA ALA A 94 17.08 20.80 -0.68
C ALA A 94 17.83 19.46 -0.68
N SER A 95 17.12 18.34 -0.52
CA SER A 95 17.71 17.01 -0.34
C SER A 95 17.52 16.06 -1.53
N GLY A 96 16.86 16.51 -2.59
CA GLY A 96 16.57 15.68 -3.75
C GLY A 96 15.63 14.53 -3.39
N ARG A 97 16.02 13.31 -3.69
CA ARG A 97 15.24 12.08 -3.39
C ARG A 97 15.40 11.54 -1.97
N CYS A 98 16.23 12.17 -1.16
CA CYS A 98 16.42 11.81 0.24
C CYS A 98 15.46 12.60 1.13
N ILE A 99 14.17 12.28 1.08
CA ILE A 99 13.17 12.99 1.88
C ILE A 99 13.14 12.49 3.32
N SER A 100 12.79 13.37 4.24
CA SER A 100 12.61 13.09 5.65
C SER A 100 11.18 12.68 5.98
N LEU A 101 10.98 12.16 7.19
CA LEU A 101 9.65 11.89 7.73
C LEU A 101 8.84 13.19 7.89
N GLU A 102 9.52 14.29 8.22
CA GLU A 102 8.92 15.62 8.35
C GLU A 102 8.40 16.15 7.02
N ASP A 103 9.15 15.93 5.92
CA ASP A 103 8.68 16.27 4.57
C ASP A 103 7.39 15.51 4.22
N MET A 104 7.33 14.22 4.53
CA MET A 104 6.13 13.40 4.29
C MET A 104 4.93 13.88 5.13
N LYS A 105 5.15 14.19 6.40
CA LYS A 105 4.09 14.72 7.28
C LYS A 105 3.58 16.07 6.77
N TRP A 106 4.49 16.92 6.27
CA TRP A 106 4.11 18.19 5.67
C TRP A 106 3.25 18.01 4.43
N ASP A 107 3.57 17.05 3.57
CA ASP A 107 2.74 16.70 2.40
C ASP A 107 1.32 16.25 2.84
N ILE A 108 1.21 15.39 3.85
CA ILE A 108 -0.08 14.95 4.42
C ILE A 108 -0.89 16.13 4.95
N GLU A 109 -0.25 17.05 5.68
CA GLU A 109 -0.93 18.25 6.17
C GLU A 109 -1.41 19.16 5.02
N CYS A 110 -0.62 19.27 3.95
CA CYS A 110 -1.03 19.97 2.75
C CYS A 110 -2.24 19.32 2.08
N PHE A 111 -2.26 18.01 1.99
CA PHE A 111 -3.40 17.27 1.42
C PHE A 111 -4.67 17.55 2.22
N LYS A 112 -4.60 17.42 3.54
CA LYS A 112 -5.76 17.68 4.42
C LYS A 112 -6.27 19.11 4.32
N ARG A 113 -5.39 20.10 4.32
CA ARG A 113 -5.76 21.54 4.19
C ARG A 113 -6.43 21.86 2.84
N ASN A 114 -6.13 21.10 1.80
CA ASN A 114 -6.66 21.30 0.45
C ASN A 114 -7.72 20.27 0.05
N HIS A 115 -8.26 19.51 1.01
CA HIS A 115 -9.30 18.49 0.77
C HIS A 115 -8.89 17.43 -0.27
N ILE A 116 -7.61 17.11 -0.33
CA ILE A 116 -7.08 16.03 -1.14
C ILE A 116 -7.20 14.74 -0.33
N ASN A 117 -7.86 13.75 -0.90
CA ASN A 117 -8.09 12.47 -0.25
C ASN A 117 -7.36 11.29 -0.91
N THR A 118 -6.65 11.53 -2.00
CA THR A 118 -6.00 10.49 -2.78
C THR A 118 -4.63 10.94 -3.25
N VAL A 119 -3.66 10.06 -3.24
CA VAL A 119 -2.34 10.28 -3.81
C VAL A 119 -1.94 9.12 -4.72
N ARG A 120 -1.33 9.44 -5.86
CA ARG A 120 -0.62 8.47 -6.69
C ARG A 120 0.88 8.64 -6.48
N THR A 121 1.55 7.55 -6.13
CA THR A 121 3.01 7.54 -6.09
C THR A 121 3.54 7.52 -7.52
N CYS A 122 4.27 8.55 -7.95
CA CYS A 122 4.78 8.58 -9.31
C CYS A 122 6.31 8.67 -9.35
N HIS A 123 6.97 7.81 -10.11
CA HIS A 123 6.45 6.69 -10.92
C HIS A 123 7.07 5.39 -10.37
N TYR A 124 7.00 5.18 -9.09
CA TYR A 124 7.65 4.12 -8.32
C TYR A 124 7.01 4.02 -6.92
N PRO A 125 7.17 2.91 -6.21
CA PRO A 125 6.80 2.83 -4.80
C PRO A 125 7.60 3.83 -3.96
N ASP A 126 6.92 4.50 -3.06
CA ASP A 126 7.52 5.42 -2.08
C ASP A 126 8.09 4.65 -0.87
N ARG A 127 8.71 5.34 0.07
CA ARG A 127 9.17 4.77 1.34
C ARG A 127 8.01 4.17 2.13
N MET A 128 8.29 3.12 2.90
CA MET A 128 7.28 2.39 3.67
C MET A 128 6.50 3.28 4.64
N GLU A 129 7.17 4.26 5.25
CA GLU A 129 6.56 5.19 6.18
C GLU A 129 5.46 6.04 5.53
N TRP A 130 5.57 6.29 4.21
CA TRP A 130 4.56 7.03 3.47
C TRP A 130 3.20 6.32 3.48
N TYR A 131 3.19 5.01 3.28
CA TYR A 131 1.97 4.20 3.29
C TYR A 131 1.33 4.21 4.68
N THR A 132 2.13 4.05 5.74
CA THR A 132 1.65 4.15 7.12
C THR A 132 1.03 5.51 7.42
N LEU A 133 1.67 6.60 6.99
CA LEU A 133 1.13 7.94 7.15
C LEU A 133 -0.18 8.14 6.40
N CYS A 134 -0.31 7.58 5.20
CA CYS A 134 -1.54 7.64 4.43
C CYS A 134 -2.67 6.86 5.10
N ASP A 135 -2.39 5.67 5.63
CA ASP A 135 -3.36 4.87 6.39
C ASP A 135 -3.87 5.63 7.62
N GLU A 136 -2.96 6.22 8.39
CA GLU A 136 -3.28 6.99 9.59
C GLU A 136 -4.03 8.29 9.27
N ALA A 137 -3.74 8.88 8.14
CA ALA A 137 -4.32 10.15 7.73
C ALA A 137 -5.64 10.01 6.95
N GLY A 138 -6.01 8.80 6.52
CA GLY A 138 -7.17 8.57 5.68
C GLY A 138 -6.95 9.02 4.24
N ILE A 139 -5.77 8.83 3.69
CA ILE A 139 -5.45 9.14 2.30
C ILE A 139 -5.49 7.85 1.47
N TYR A 140 -6.33 7.83 0.45
CA TYR A 140 -6.36 6.73 -0.51
C TYR A 140 -5.08 6.68 -1.33
N MET A 141 -4.60 5.49 -1.63
CA MET A 141 -3.34 5.27 -2.32
C MET A 141 -3.54 4.61 -3.68
N MET A 142 -2.98 5.21 -4.73
CA MET A 142 -2.72 4.55 -6.00
C MET A 142 -1.22 4.27 -6.07
N ALA A 143 -0.81 3.12 -5.54
CA ALA A 143 0.58 2.70 -5.51
C ALA A 143 1.06 2.31 -6.91
N GLU A 144 2.01 3.03 -7.46
CA GLU A 144 2.56 2.74 -8.77
C GLU A 144 3.68 1.72 -8.68
N THR A 145 3.65 0.79 -9.61
CA THR A 145 4.70 -0.21 -9.78
C THR A 145 5.99 0.45 -10.31
N ASN A 146 7.14 0.04 -9.81
CA ASN A 146 8.44 0.52 -10.30
C ASN A 146 8.72 0.01 -11.72
N LEU A 147 8.09 0.61 -12.70
CA LEU A 147 8.18 0.21 -14.11
C LEU A 147 8.17 1.43 -15.06
N GLU A 148 8.75 2.55 -14.66
CA GLU A 148 8.92 3.69 -15.55
C GLU A 148 9.93 3.34 -16.65
N SER A 149 9.43 3.21 -17.88
CA SER A 149 10.20 2.79 -19.04
C SER A 149 10.15 3.79 -20.21
N HIS A 150 9.70 5.00 -19.94
CA HIS A 150 9.48 6.05 -20.93
C HIS A 150 10.70 6.29 -21.83
N GLY A 151 11.89 6.38 -21.24
CA GLY A 151 13.13 6.59 -21.96
C GLY A 151 13.57 5.44 -22.85
N SER A 152 12.96 4.25 -22.68
CA SER A 152 13.28 3.06 -23.49
C SER A 152 12.25 2.75 -24.58
N TRP A 153 11.02 3.23 -24.48
CA TRP A 153 9.99 3.00 -25.50
C TRP A 153 9.68 4.24 -26.34
N GLN A 154 10.16 5.39 -25.95
CA GLN A 154 10.00 6.64 -26.70
C GLN A 154 11.32 7.41 -26.73
N LYS A 155 11.87 7.63 -27.92
CA LYS A 155 12.99 8.57 -28.08
C LYS A 155 12.46 9.99 -27.85
N MET A 156 13.10 10.75 -26.97
CA MET A 156 12.78 12.16 -26.76
C MET A 156 12.78 12.91 -28.09
N GLY A 157 11.65 13.54 -28.44
CA GLY A 157 11.45 14.26 -29.68
C GLY A 157 11.20 13.40 -30.93
N ALA A 158 11.10 12.07 -30.81
CA ALA A 158 10.73 11.18 -31.90
C ALA A 158 9.34 10.59 -31.71
N VAL A 159 8.62 10.41 -32.82
CA VAL A 159 7.28 9.80 -32.84
C VAL A 159 7.35 8.27 -32.83
N GLU A 160 8.49 7.70 -33.16
CA GLU A 160 8.67 6.25 -33.27
C GLU A 160 9.00 5.63 -31.93
N PRO A 161 8.20 4.63 -31.45
CA PRO A 161 8.55 3.89 -30.27
C PRO A 161 9.86 3.12 -30.44
N SER A 162 10.75 3.20 -29.47
CA SER A 162 11.88 2.28 -29.40
C SER A 162 11.37 0.96 -28.81
N TRP A 163 11.38 -0.11 -29.59
CA TRP A 163 10.89 -1.43 -29.22
C TRP A 163 11.83 -2.17 -28.24
N ASN A 164 12.56 -1.42 -27.41
CA ASN A 164 13.57 -1.99 -26.55
C ASN A 164 12.94 -2.54 -25.26
N VAL A 165 12.97 -1.81 -24.18
CA VAL A 165 12.61 -2.29 -22.84
C VAL A 165 11.34 -1.58 -22.35
N PRO A 166 10.38 -2.30 -21.75
CA PRO A 166 10.22 -3.74 -21.60
C PRO A 166 9.52 -4.42 -22.80
N GLY A 167 8.87 -3.63 -23.65
CA GLY A 167 8.04 -4.13 -24.74
C GLY A 167 8.83 -4.95 -25.75
N SER A 168 8.24 -5.97 -26.32
CA SER A 168 8.77 -6.87 -27.35
C SER A 168 9.97 -7.73 -26.93
N LEU A 169 10.46 -7.65 -25.70
CA LEU A 169 11.55 -8.47 -25.18
C LEU A 169 10.99 -9.49 -24.19
N PRO A 170 10.80 -10.77 -24.60
CA PRO A 170 10.18 -11.80 -23.76
C PRO A 170 10.87 -12.00 -22.42
N GLU A 171 12.17 -11.80 -22.35
CA GLU A 171 12.98 -11.93 -21.12
C GLU A 171 12.59 -10.92 -20.02
N TRP A 172 11.94 -9.82 -20.37
CA TRP A 172 11.46 -8.83 -19.40
C TRP A 172 10.14 -9.17 -18.76
N LYS A 173 9.41 -10.16 -19.29
CA LYS A 173 8.07 -10.52 -18.80
C LYS A 173 8.08 -10.84 -17.29
N GLU A 174 9.00 -11.68 -16.86
CA GLU A 174 9.10 -12.09 -15.46
C GLU A 174 9.42 -10.91 -14.55
N ALA A 175 10.35 -10.05 -14.94
CA ALA A 175 10.72 -8.86 -14.17
C ALA A 175 9.55 -7.87 -14.04
N VAL A 176 8.76 -7.67 -15.09
CA VAL A 176 7.58 -6.80 -15.08
C VAL A 176 6.50 -7.36 -14.14
N VAL A 177 6.21 -8.66 -14.26
CA VAL A 177 5.21 -9.33 -13.43
C VAL A 177 5.65 -9.34 -11.97
N ASP A 178 6.92 -9.59 -11.69
CA ASP A 178 7.48 -9.60 -10.34
C ASP A 178 7.35 -8.24 -9.67
N ARG A 179 7.67 -7.16 -10.35
CA ARG A 179 7.49 -5.78 -9.82
C ARG A 179 6.04 -5.48 -9.49
N ALA A 180 5.10 -5.86 -10.36
CA ALA A 180 3.68 -5.68 -10.09
C ALA A 180 3.21 -6.53 -8.91
N ARG A 181 3.67 -7.79 -8.83
CA ARG A 181 3.36 -8.68 -7.70
C ARG A 181 3.91 -8.12 -6.39
N THR A 182 5.17 -7.71 -6.36
CA THR A 182 5.81 -7.15 -5.17
C THR A 182 5.06 -5.93 -4.68
N ASN A 183 4.73 -4.99 -5.57
CA ASN A 183 3.95 -3.81 -5.20
C ASN A 183 2.59 -4.18 -4.59
N PHE A 184 1.88 -5.12 -5.21
CA PHE A 184 0.58 -5.58 -4.70
C PHE A 184 0.70 -6.30 -3.35
N GLU A 185 1.67 -7.22 -3.19
CA GLU A 185 1.84 -7.99 -1.96
C GLU A 185 2.28 -7.12 -0.77
N CYS A 186 3.08 -6.08 -1.03
CA CYS A 186 3.56 -5.18 0.02
C CYS A 186 2.51 -4.14 0.47
N PHE A 187 1.59 -3.73 -0.42
CA PHE A 187 0.75 -2.55 -0.17
C PHE A 187 -0.76 -2.80 -0.32
N LYS A 188 -1.20 -4.04 -0.45
CA LYS A 188 -2.62 -4.43 -0.52
C LYS A 188 -3.37 -4.26 0.80
#